data_ed912e86a1a1bcf4ee1f3131d28bb29e
#
_entry.id   ed912e86a1a1bcf4ee1f3131d28bb29e
#
_cell.length_a   1.000
_cell.length_b   1.000
_cell.length_c   1.000
_cell.angle_alpha   90.00
_cell.angle_beta   90.00
_cell.angle_gamma   90.00
#
_symmetry.space_group_name_H-M   'P 1'
#
loop_
_entity.id
_entity.type
_entity.pdbx_description
1 polymer ?
#
loop_
_entity_poly.entity_id
_entity_poly.type
_entity_poly.pdbx_seq_one_letter_code
_entity_poly.pdbx_strand_id
1 'polypeptide(L)'
;MVRAILPVLLALQLYIAYNICFDVGWDVGGITRAAKLLSNYDLSYIFQYWYTAYPNNMLITYIEAFILILYKEFGFGEVFNGMMGVIIVNCVINTFACLLVYKTAKLFVRIECAFFSFLLVCVLVGLSPWTVVCYSDSICLAFPVLCLYLYAKPTKKKLVKIIEYVFAIAIASAAFYIKPQCFIVFIAAVIVEIISEKPSWRRIVAVAGSVLLACAVLFVTQKWIDMLGSMAFLPTNREDKLGASHFFMMGLNEQSTGAYSEEDVEFSMSFATAAERREANLAESARRIKNFGFFGLLKHWGIKLWGSFNDGTFAWSEIGVFYREIYDAPNTKAAPFLRSIYYNGEERFKIFDVTEQITWILTLMLAFLSALRKEKKNGSLNALWLTAVGIAMYIVLFEQRARYVYIFAPVFCVLAAVGLETSSEMIGVWLGRKDRVI
;
A
#
# COMPACT_ATOMS: atom_id res chain seq x y z
N MET A 1 5.73 20.35 18.07
CA MET A 1 6.23 19.01 18.46
C MET A 1 6.40 18.11 17.23
N VAL A 2 5.35 17.68 16.49
CA VAL A 2 5.49 16.76 15.31
C VAL A 2 6.50 17.28 14.28
N ARG A 3 6.45 18.57 13.91
CA ARG A 3 7.39 19.15 12.93
C ARG A 3 8.86 19.05 13.34
N ALA A 4 9.18 18.98 14.64
CA ALA A 4 10.53 18.81 15.13
C ALA A 4 10.96 17.33 15.15
N ILE A 5 10.00 16.40 15.29
CA ILE A 5 10.27 14.96 15.31
C ILE A 5 10.55 14.43 13.89
N LEU A 6 9.88 14.96 12.86
CA LEU A 6 10.00 14.46 11.48
C LEU A 6 11.45 14.44 10.92
N PRO A 7 12.26 15.49 11.06
CA PRO A 7 13.65 15.43 10.62
C PRO A 7 14.48 14.37 11.36
N VAL A 8 14.22 14.19 12.66
CA VAL A 8 14.89 13.17 13.48
C VAL A 8 14.45 11.77 13.00
N LEU A 9 13.14 11.58 12.75
CA LEU A 9 12.62 10.33 12.21
C LEU A 9 13.24 9.99 10.85
N LEU A 10 13.31 10.97 9.94
CA LEU A 10 13.94 10.78 8.64
C LEU A 10 15.43 10.41 8.77
N ALA A 11 16.18 11.11 9.62
CA ALA A 11 17.58 10.81 9.87
C ALA A 11 17.77 9.39 10.44
N LEU A 12 16.89 8.99 11.37
CA LEU A 12 16.90 7.65 11.96
C LEU A 12 16.55 6.58 10.90
N GLN A 13 15.54 6.80 10.07
CA GLN A 13 15.20 5.90 8.98
C GLN A 13 16.37 5.71 8.01
N LEU A 14 17.00 6.80 7.58
CA LEU A 14 18.16 6.75 6.70
C LEU A 14 19.32 5.99 7.33
N TYR A 15 19.57 6.23 8.62
CA TYR A 15 20.62 5.54 9.36
C TYR A 15 20.33 4.04 9.50
N ILE A 16 19.10 3.66 9.84
CA ILE A 16 18.68 2.25 9.91
C ILE A 16 18.80 1.62 8.52
N ALA A 17 18.19 2.21 7.50
CA ALA A 17 18.18 1.69 6.14
C ALA A 17 19.59 1.47 5.59
N TYR A 18 20.50 2.40 5.82
CA TYR A 18 21.91 2.29 5.41
C TYR A 18 22.61 1.07 6.03
N ASN A 19 22.24 0.68 7.25
CA ASN A 19 22.89 -0.42 7.98
C ASN A 19 22.22 -1.79 7.77
N ILE A 20 20.94 -1.81 7.32
CA ILE A 20 20.18 -3.04 7.14
C ILE A 20 19.80 -3.35 5.68
N CYS A 21 20.19 -2.52 4.71
CA CYS A 21 19.84 -2.80 3.32
C CYS A 21 20.52 -4.08 2.82
N PHE A 22 19.82 -4.76 1.93
CA PHE A 22 20.20 -6.05 1.36
C PHE A 22 19.62 -6.17 -0.04
N ASP A 23 20.10 -7.15 -0.81
CA ASP A 23 19.51 -7.48 -2.10
C ASP A 23 18.25 -8.31 -1.92
N VAL A 24 17.18 -7.80 -2.49
CA VAL A 24 15.88 -8.46 -2.42
C VAL A 24 15.71 -9.33 -3.67
N GLY A 25 15.41 -10.60 -3.46
CA GLY A 25 15.05 -11.52 -4.52
C GLY A 25 13.63 -11.28 -5.08
N TRP A 26 12.95 -12.29 -5.55
CA TRP A 26 11.59 -12.34 -6.09
C TRP A 26 11.31 -11.19 -7.10
N ASP A 27 10.09 -10.64 -7.16
CA ASP A 27 9.70 -9.57 -8.10
C ASP A 27 10.57 -8.31 -7.95
N VAL A 28 10.95 -7.98 -6.72
CA VAL A 28 11.79 -6.80 -6.42
C VAL A 28 13.13 -6.92 -7.10
N GLY A 29 13.78 -8.09 -7.05
CA GLY A 29 15.04 -8.34 -7.74
C GLY A 29 14.95 -8.15 -9.24
N GLY A 30 13.83 -8.55 -9.86
CA GLY A 30 13.55 -8.31 -11.29
C GLY A 30 13.43 -6.83 -11.61
N ILE A 31 12.64 -6.09 -10.82
CA ILE A 31 12.43 -4.65 -10.96
C ILE A 31 13.74 -3.88 -10.80
N THR A 32 14.45 -4.10 -9.70
CA THR A 32 15.68 -3.35 -9.39
C THR A 32 16.79 -3.61 -10.42
N ARG A 33 16.92 -4.85 -10.90
CA ARG A 33 17.87 -5.18 -11.97
C ARG A 33 17.52 -4.48 -13.27
N ALA A 34 16.26 -4.51 -13.69
CA ALA A 34 15.81 -3.82 -14.89
C ALA A 34 15.95 -2.29 -14.75
N ALA A 35 15.63 -1.72 -13.59
CA ALA A 35 15.80 -0.29 -13.32
C ALA A 35 17.28 0.13 -13.41
N LYS A 36 18.22 -0.67 -12.90
CA LYS A 36 19.66 -0.43 -13.02
C LYS A 36 20.11 -0.46 -14.46
N LEU A 37 19.69 -1.46 -15.24
CA LEU A 37 20.02 -1.55 -16.68
C LEU A 37 19.50 -0.31 -17.43
N LEU A 38 18.22 0.03 -17.24
CA LEU A 38 17.62 1.21 -17.87
C LEU A 38 18.34 2.51 -17.47
N SER A 39 18.76 2.64 -16.20
CA SER A 39 19.49 3.82 -15.74
C SER A 39 20.90 3.94 -16.31
N ASN A 40 21.45 2.88 -16.88
CA ASN A 40 22.72 2.83 -17.60
C ASN A 40 22.53 2.84 -19.13
N TYR A 41 21.30 3.01 -19.62
CA TYR A 41 20.96 2.88 -21.04
C TYR A 41 21.32 1.52 -21.64
N ASP A 42 21.43 0.49 -20.79
CA ASP A 42 21.68 -0.89 -21.19
C ASP A 42 20.35 -1.64 -21.35
N LEU A 43 20.04 -2.02 -22.57
CA LEU A 43 18.82 -2.73 -22.93
C LEU A 43 19.07 -4.21 -23.23
N SER A 44 20.30 -4.70 -22.99
CA SER A 44 20.75 -6.04 -23.42
C SER A 44 20.08 -7.18 -22.68
N TYR A 45 19.57 -6.95 -21.48
CA TYR A 45 18.99 -8.00 -20.65
C TYR A 45 17.81 -7.52 -19.80
N ILE A 46 16.65 -7.40 -20.42
CA ILE A 46 15.40 -7.17 -19.70
C ILE A 46 14.56 -8.46 -19.78
N PHE A 47 14.04 -8.94 -18.66
CA PHE A 47 13.17 -10.11 -18.56
C PHE A 47 11.83 -9.84 -19.27
N GLN A 48 11.83 -9.90 -20.60
CA GLN A 48 10.66 -9.57 -21.41
C GLN A 48 9.45 -10.41 -21.02
N TYR A 49 9.65 -11.72 -20.87
CA TYR A 49 8.57 -12.66 -20.51
C TYR A 49 7.86 -12.28 -19.21
N TRP A 50 8.63 -11.95 -18.15
CA TRP A 50 8.07 -11.62 -16.86
C TRP A 50 7.22 -10.33 -16.90
N TYR A 51 7.68 -9.30 -17.61
CA TYR A 51 6.90 -8.07 -17.78
C TYR A 51 5.64 -8.27 -18.64
N THR A 52 5.63 -9.25 -19.54
CA THR A 52 4.46 -9.60 -20.30
C THR A 52 3.38 -10.19 -19.39
N ALA A 53 3.75 -11.11 -18.50
CA ALA A 53 2.84 -11.72 -17.53
C ALA A 53 2.39 -10.71 -16.45
N TYR A 54 3.31 -9.85 -15.97
CA TYR A 54 3.10 -8.91 -14.86
C TYR A 54 3.38 -7.45 -15.25
N PRO A 55 2.62 -6.86 -16.18
CA PRO A 55 2.88 -5.51 -16.69
C PRO A 55 2.69 -4.39 -15.66
N ASN A 56 2.05 -4.66 -14.52
CA ASN A 56 1.96 -3.75 -13.38
C ASN A 56 3.33 -3.38 -12.78
N ASN A 57 4.36 -4.18 -13.04
CA ASN A 57 5.73 -3.90 -12.58
C ASN A 57 6.50 -2.95 -13.53
N MET A 58 5.95 -2.62 -14.71
CA MET A 58 6.63 -1.73 -15.66
C MET A 58 6.75 -0.30 -15.13
N LEU A 59 5.65 0.28 -14.64
CA LEU A 59 5.66 1.68 -14.20
C LEU A 59 6.60 1.91 -13.02
N ILE A 60 6.63 1.00 -12.05
CA ILE A 60 7.56 1.12 -10.92
C ILE A 60 9.02 1.00 -11.39
N THR A 61 9.31 0.11 -12.33
CA THR A 61 10.66 -0.02 -12.93
C THR A 61 11.13 1.30 -13.55
N TYR A 62 10.25 1.99 -14.29
CA TYR A 62 10.61 3.30 -14.89
C TYR A 62 10.80 4.38 -13.83
N ILE A 63 9.97 4.37 -12.76
CA ILE A 63 10.13 5.32 -11.65
C ILE A 63 11.49 5.09 -10.96
N GLU A 64 11.83 3.83 -10.67
CA GLU A 64 13.12 3.52 -10.06
C GLU A 64 14.30 3.87 -10.98
N ALA A 65 14.23 3.53 -12.26
CA ALA A 65 15.25 3.92 -13.23
C ALA A 65 15.46 5.43 -13.27
N PHE A 66 14.38 6.21 -13.27
CA PHE A 66 14.44 7.67 -13.23
C PHE A 66 15.10 8.19 -11.94
N ILE A 67 14.73 7.62 -10.78
CA ILE A 67 15.38 7.96 -9.49
C ILE A 67 16.89 7.65 -9.55
N LEU A 68 17.28 6.51 -10.12
CA LEU A 68 18.67 6.11 -10.24
C LEU A 68 19.46 7.04 -11.18
N ILE A 69 18.86 7.48 -12.29
CA ILE A 69 19.46 8.48 -13.18
C ILE A 69 19.72 9.78 -12.40
N LEU A 70 18.70 10.30 -11.72
CA LEU A 70 18.85 11.52 -10.92
C LEU A 70 19.92 11.36 -9.82
N TYR A 71 19.92 10.23 -9.14
CA TYR A 71 20.89 9.94 -8.07
C TYR A 71 22.33 9.97 -8.59
N LYS A 72 22.57 9.43 -9.78
CA LYS A 72 23.89 9.48 -10.45
C LYS A 72 24.28 10.89 -10.89
N GLU A 73 23.35 11.60 -11.52
CA GLU A 73 23.57 12.98 -11.98
C GLU A 73 23.93 13.94 -10.83
N PHE A 74 23.38 13.71 -9.64
CA PHE A 74 23.77 14.45 -8.44
C PHE A 74 25.11 14.01 -7.82
N GLY A 75 25.82 13.03 -8.40
CA GLY A 75 27.15 12.63 -7.99
C GLY A 75 27.20 11.78 -6.70
N PHE A 76 26.10 11.15 -6.30
CA PHE A 76 26.04 10.36 -5.07
C PHE A 76 26.72 8.96 -5.16
N GLY A 77 27.37 8.64 -6.28
CA GLY A 77 28.14 7.41 -6.43
C GLY A 77 27.31 6.11 -6.42
N GLU A 78 27.98 4.97 -6.40
CA GLU A 78 27.35 3.66 -6.50
C GLU A 78 27.09 2.99 -5.13
N VAL A 79 26.69 3.75 -4.10
CA VAL A 79 26.33 3.17 -2.81
C VAL A 79 25.17 2.19 -3.01
N PHE A 80 25.35 0.93 -2.63
CA PHE A 80 24.42 -0.18 -2.88
C PHE A 80 24.04 -0.34 -4.36
N ASN A 81 25.02 -0.28 -5.25
CA ASN A 81 24.76 -0.31 -6.69
C ASN A 81 23.70 0.72 -7.13
N GLY A 82 23.67 1.90 -6.50
CA GLY A 82 22.73 2.97 -6.78
C GLY A 82 21.37 2.85 -6.09
N MET A 83 20.97 1.70 -5.56
CA MET A 83 19.64 1.52 -4.94
C MET A 83 19.40 2.40 -3.72
N MET A 84 20.45 2.96 -3.11
CA MET A 84 20.32 3.93 -2.03
C MET A 84 19.46 5.15 -2.41
N GLY A 85 19.47 5.55 -3.70
CA GLY A 85 18.59 6.60 -4.19
C GLY A 85 17.11 6.28 -4.01
N VAL A 86 16.69 5.07 -4.34
CA VAL A 86 15.31 4.60 -4.17
C VAL A 86 14.97 4.46 -2.68
N ILE A 87 15.90 3.93 -1.87
CA ILE A 87 15.72 3.80 -0.41
C ILE A 87 15.54 5.17 0.25
N ILE A 88 16.30 6.20 -0.15
CA ILE A 88 16.13 7.58 0.33
C ILE A 88 14.71 8.08 0.01
N VAL A 89 14.23 7.85 -1.21
CA VAL A 89 12.86 8.23 -1.61
C VAL A 89 11.83 7.51 -0.75
N ASN A 90 12.01 6.20 -0.47
CA ASN A 90 11.13 5.44 0.42
C ASN A 90 11.12 6.04 1.85
N CYS A 91 12.27 6.40 2.41
CA CYS A 91 12.34 7.04 3.73
C CYS A 91 11.58 8.38 3.76
N VAL A 92 11.70 9.18 2.69
CA VAL A 92 10.95 10.44 2.56
C VAL A 92 9.44 10.18 2.46
N ILE A 93 9.02 9.20 1.67
CA ILE A 93 7.59 8.80 1.54
C ILE A 93 7.05 8.33 2.89
N ASN A 94 7.77 7.50 3.64
CA ASN A 94 7.37 7.01 4.96
C ASN A 94 7.24 8.16 5.97
N THR A 95 8.22 9.05 6.02
CA THR A 95 8.17 10.25 6.87
C THR A 95 6.98 11.14 6.51
N PHE A 96 6.72 11.31 5.22
CA PHE A 96 5.57 12.06 4.72
C PHE A 96 4.23 11.38 5.08
N ALA A 97 4.15 10.04 4.99
CA ALA A 97 2.98 9.29 5.43
C ALA A 97 2.70 9.49 6.93
N CYS A 98 3.73 9.48 7.79
CA CYS A 98 3.59 9.78 9.22
C CYS A 98 3.02 11.20 9.46
N LEU A 99 3.50 12.19 8.70
CA LEU A 99 2.95 13.55 8.77
C LEU A 99 1.49 13.60 8.31
N LEU A 100 1.14 12.88 7.24
CA LEU A 100 -0.23 12.84 6.71
C LEU A 100 -1.19 12.21 7.71
N VAL A 101 -0.81 11.12 8.39
CA VAL A 101 -1.62 10.50 9.45
C VAL A 101 -1.96 11.53 10.53
N TYR A 102 -0.96 12.23 11.05
CA TYR A 102 -1.19 13.28 12.04
C TYR A 102 -2.13 14.38 11.53
N LYS A 103 -1.89 14.87 10.30
CA LYS A 103 -2.72 15.92 9.70
C LYS A 103 -4.15 15.46 9.45
N THR A 104 -4.32 14.21 8.98
CA THR A 104 -5.65 13.65 8.70
C THR A 104 -6.40 13.39 10.00
N ALA A 105 -5.77 12.81 11.01
CA ALA A 105 -6.38 12.57 12.31
C ALA A 105 -6.87 13.89 12.96
N LYS A 106 -6.09 14.96 12.87
CA LYS A 106 -6.50 16.30 13.36
C LYS A 106 -7.76 16.88 12.72
N LEU A 107 -8.23 16.33 11.63
CA LEU A 107 -9.51 16.76 11.02
C LEU A 107 -10.72 16.18 11.77
N PHE A 108 -10.50 15.15 12.58
CA PHE A 108 -11.58 14.36 13.19
C PHE A 108 -11.50 14.32 14.71
N VAL A 109 -10.32 14.50 15.30
CA VAL A 109 -10.09 14.28 16.73
C VAL A 109 -9.20 15.37 17.35
N ARG A 110 -9.19 15.40 18.69
CA ARG A 110 -8.32 16.29 19.47
C ARG A 110 -6.85 16.04 19.18
N ILE A 111 -6.01 17.03 19.46
CA ILE A 111 -4.57 17.01 19.11
C ILE A 111 -3.82 15.87 19.81
N GLU A 112 -4.23 15.47 21.01
CA GLU A 112 -3.62 14.39 21.78
C GLU A 112 -3.85 13.04 21.10
N CYS A 113 -5.10 12.76 20.66
CA CYS A 113 -5.45 11.55 19.94
C CYS A 113 -4.78 11.51 18.55
N ALA A 114 -4.70 12.66 17.87
CA ALA A 114 -3.96 12.78 16.62
C ALA A 114 -2.45 12.55 16.82
N PHE A 115 -1.88 13.00 17.92
CA PHE A 115 -0.49 12.75 18.25
C PHE A 115 -0.24 11.26 18.58
N PHE A 116 -1.17 10.61 19.26
CA PHE A 116 -1.10 9.18 19.49
C PHE A 116 -1.08 8.38 18.20
N SER A 117 -1.94 8.72 17.22
CA SER A 117 -1.90 8.06 15.90
C SER A 117 -0.58 8.30 15.16
N PHE A 118 0.04 9.46 15.35
CA PHE A 118 1.38 9.73 14.83
C PHE A 118 2.42 8.79 15.44
N LEU A 119 2.35 8.52 16.74
CA LEU A 119 3.26 7.55 17.38
C LEU A 119 3.04 6.12 16.86
N LEU A 120 1.79 5.70 16.70
CA LEU A 120 1.48 4.39 16.12
C LEU A 120 2.09 4.23 14.71
N VAL A 121 1.89 5.20 13.84
CA VAL A 121 2.44 5.14 12.48
C VAL A 121 3.96 5.29 12.44
N CYS A 122 4.57 6.00 13.39
CA CYS A 122 6.03 6.03 13.50
C CYS A 122 6.61 4.65 13.80
N VAL A 123 5.96 3.84 14.62
CA VAL A 123 6.36 2.45 14.86
C VAL A 123 6.10 1.62 13.60
N LEU A 124 4.85 1.46 13.19
CA LEU A 124 4.42 0.53 12.12
C LEU A 124 5.00 0.85 10.73
N VAL A 125 5.35 2.10 10.48
CA VAL A 125 5.80 2.57 9.15
C VAL A 125 7.12 3.32 9.26
N GLY A 126 7.23 4.26 10.20
CA GLY A 126 8.39 5.12 10.33
C GLY A 126 9.67 4.39 10.67
N LEU A 127 9.61 3.32 11.45
CA LEU A 127 10.76 2.48 11.84
C LEU A 127 10.75 1.11 11.13
N SER A 128 9.81 0.89 10.22
CA SER A 128 9.67 -0.37 9.51
C SER A 128 10.86 -0.62 8.56
N PRO A 129 11.41 -1.83 8.53
CA PRO A 129 12.46 -2.23 7.60
C PRO A 129 11.95 -2.31 6.14
N TRP A 130 10.65 -2.25 5.90
CA TRP A 130 10.10 -2.17 4.53
C TRP A 130 10.63 -0.98 3.72
N THR A 131 11.22 0.03 4.37
CA THR A 131 11.91 1.15 3.69
C THR A 131 13.02 0.71 2.75
N VAL A 132 13.73 -0.40 3.06
CA VAL A 132 14.82 -0.90 2.21
C VAL A 132 14.34 -1.75 1.04
N VAL A 133 13.06 -2.10 0.99
CA VAL A 133 12.46 -2.86 -0.10
C VAL A 133 11.97 -1.90 -1.18
N CYS A 134 12.68 -1.86 -2.30
CA CYS A 134 12.35 -1.03 -3.45
C CYS A 134 11.20 -1.68 -4.24
N TYR A 135 9.97 -1.45 -3.78
CA TYR A 135 8.78 -2.08 -4.36
C TYR A 135 7.52 -1.21 -4.23
N SER A 136 6.47 -1.66 -4.88
CA SER A 136 5.18 -0.98 -4.92
C SER A 136 4.59 -0.67 -3.54
N ASP A 137 4.86 -1.51 -2.54
CA ASP A 137 4.40 -1.32 -1.17
C ASP A 137 5.01 -0.07 -0.51
N SER A 138 6.31 0.16 -0.71
CA SER A 138 7.02 1.30 -0.14
C SER A 138 6.72 2.60 -0.90
N ILE A 139 6.74 2.56 -2.24
CA ILE A 139 6.49 3.75 -3.08
C ILE A 139 5.04 4.23 -2.96
N CYS A 140 4.07 3.32 -2.86
CA CYS A 140 2.65 3.69 -2.78
C CYS A 140 2.16 4.01 -1.36
N LEU A 141 2.98 3.85 -0.32
CA LEU A 141 2.57 3.91 1.09
C LEU A 141 1.81 5.19 1.47
N ALA A 142 2.25 6.35 0.98
CA ALA A 142 1.62 7.62 1.31
C ALA A 142 0.35 7.91 0.49
N PHE A 143 0.10 7.22 -0.63
CA PHE A 143 -0.95 7.61 -1.57
C PHE A 143 -2.37 7.45 -1.00
N PRO A 144 -2.75 6.34 -0.35
CA PRO A 144 -4.09 6.21 0.20
C PRO A 144 -4.42 7.31 1.22
N VAL A 145 -3.52 7.55 2.18
CA VAL A 145 -3.76 8.57 3.21
C VAL A 145 -3.67 9.99 2.66
N LEU A 146 -2.85 10.24 1.63
CA LEU A 146 -2.79 11.54 0.93
C LEU A 146 -4.11 11.85 0.22
N CYS A 147 -4.64 10.89 -0.53
CA CYS A 147 -5.92 11.06 -1.22
C CYS A 147 -7.06 11.33 -0.23
N LEU A 148 -7.12 10.59 0.88
CA LEU A 148 -8.11 10.80 1.94
C LEU A 148 -7.92 12.14 2.65
N TYR A 149 -6.69 12.59 2.91
CA TYR A 149 -6.41 13.90 3.45
C TYR A 149 -6.92 15.03 2.55
N LEU A 150 -6.63 14.96 1.25
CA LEU A 150 -7.06 15.95 0.27
C LEU A 150 -8.59 15.95 0.11
N TYR A 151 -9.22 14.78 0.19
CA TYR A 151 -10.68 14.64 0.19
C TYR A 151 -11.30 15.27 1.44
N ALA A 152 -10.77 14.97 2.64
CA ALA A 152 -11.33 15.39 3.91
C ALA A 152 -11.01 16.84 4.30
N LYS A 153 -9.87 17.38 3.87
CA LYS A 153 -9.37 18.70 4.27
C LYS A 153 -10.35 19.82 3.92
N PRO A 154 -10.77 20.63 4.91
CA PRO A 154 -11.59 21.81 4.64
C PRO A 154 -10.76 22.88 3.92
N THR A 155 -11.22 23.30 2.74
CA THR A 155 -10.55 24.31 1.92
C THR A 155 -11.55 25.42 1.56
N LYS A 156 -11.25 26.67 1.99
CA LYS A 156 -12.15 27.79 1.81
C LYS A 156 -12.32 28.25 0.35
N LYS A 157 -11.25 28.17 -0.44
CA LYS A 157 -11.23 28.56 -1.84
C LYS A 157 -11.71 27.43 -2.73
N LYS A 158 -12.86 27.56 -3.38
CA LYS A 158 -13.49 26.57 -4.24
C LYS A 158 -12.53 26.00 -5.30
N LEU A 159 -11.78 26.88 -5.98
CA LEU A 159 -10.80 26.46 -7.00
C LEU A 159 -9.71 25.55 -6.41
N VAL A 160 -9.16 25.92 -5.24
CA VAL A 160 -8.14 25.11 -4.56
C VAL A 160 -8.72 23.75 -4.19
N LYS A 161 -9.96 23.69 -3.71
CA LYS A 161 -10.62 22.41 -3.38
C LYS A 161 -10.81 21.52 -4.62
N ILE A 162 -11.16 22.11 -5.76
CA ILE A 162 -11.25 21.38 -7.03
C ILE A 162 -9.88 20.82 -7.43
N ILE A 163 -8.81 21.61 -7.34
CA ILE A 163 -7.44 21.17 -7.63
C ILE A 163 -7.03 20.01 -6.71
N GLU A 164 -7.33 20.11 -5.40
CA GLU A 164 -7.06 19.04 -4.44
C GLU A 164 -7.77 17.73 -4.82
N TYR A 165 -9.03 17.79 -5.26
CA TYR A 165 -9.79 16.62 -5.72
C TYR A 165 -9.24 16.04 -7.02
N VAL A 166 -8.97 16.89 -8.00
CA VAL A 166 -8.36 16.47 -9.28
C VAL A 166 -7.03 15.76 -9.02
N PHE A 167 -6.21 16.32 -8.15
CA PHE A 167 -4.90 15.74 -7.79
C PHE A 167 -5.05 14.41 -7.07
N ALA A 168 -5.98 14.28 -6.12
CA ALA A 168 -6.26 13.03 -5.43
C ALA A 168 -6.73 11.93 -6.40
N ILE A 169 -7.65 12.25 -7.33
CA ILE A 169 -8.12 11.33 -8.36
C ILE A 169 -6.97 10.91 -9.28
N ALA A 170 -6.14 11.86 -9.71
CA ALA A 170 -5.01 11.60 -10.58
C ALA A 170 -3.99 10.65 -9.92
N ILE A 171 -3.65 10.89 -8.64
CA ILE A 171 -2.74 10.00 -7.88
C ILE A 171 -3.35 8.60 -7.74
N ALA A 172 -4.60 8.47 -7.28
CA ALA A 172 -5.23 7.17 -7.08
C ALA A 172 -5.30 6.37 -8.39
N SER A 173 -5.62 7.05 -9.51
CA SER A 173 -5.72 6.42 -10.83
C SER A 173 -4.37 6.03 -11.41
N ALA A 174 -3.36 6.90 -11.33
CA ALA A 174 -2.02 6.57 -11.83
C ALA A 174 -1.36 5.46 -10.99
N ALA A 175 -1.52 5.51 -9.65
CA ALA A 175 -1.01 4.50 -8.74
C ALA A 175 -1.64 3.11 -8.96
N PHE A 176 -2.80 3.01 -9.60
CA PHE A 176 -3.40 1.73 -10.00
C PHE A 176 -2.45 0.87 -10.82
N TYR A 177 -1.62 1.48 -11.66
CA TYR A 177 -0.65 0.75 -12.48
C TYR A 177 0.63 0.33 -11.74
N ILE A 178 0.83 0.82 -10.52
CA ILE A 178 1.90 0.36 -9.63
C ILE A 178 1.31 -0.67 -8.65
N LYS A 179 0.19 -0.30 -8.02
CA LYS A 179 -0.49 -1.11 -7.02
C LYS A 179 -2.01 -0.90 -7.10
N PRO A 180 -2.76 -1.83 -7.72
CA PRO A 180 -4.19 -1.67 -7.98
C PRO A 180 -5.02 -1.31 -6.74
N GLN A 181 -4.61 -1.76 -5.56
CA GLN A 181 -5.28 -1.46 -4.30
C GLN A 181 -5.34 0.04 -3.98
N CYS A 182 -4.43 0.87 -4.51
CA CYS A 182 -4.49 2.33 -4.32
C CYS A 182 -5.78 2.95 -4.85
N PHE A 183 -6.43 2.32 -5.82
CA PHE A 183 -7.69 2.80 -6.40
C PHE A 183 -8.90 2.63 -5.48
N ILE A 184 -8.79 1.80 -4.43
CA ILE A 184 -9.84 1.59 -3.42
C ILE A 184 -10.29 2.92 -2.80
N VAL A 185 -9.36 3.85 -2.57
CA VAL A 185 -9.66 5.17 -1.99
C VAL A 185 -10.60 5.99 -2.87
N PHE A 186 -10.38 5.96 -4.20
CA PHE A 186 -11.25 6.63 -5.16
C PHE A 186 -12.65 6.01 -5.15
N ILE A 187 -12.74 4.68 -5.18
CA ILE A 187 -14.01 3.96 -5.10
C ILE A 187 -14.75 4.32 -3.80
N ALA A 188 -14.06 4.31 -2.68
CA ALA A 188 -14.64 4.68 -1.38
C ALA A 188 -15.19 6.12 -1.38
N ALA A 189 -14.43 7.08 -1.92
CA ALA A 189 -14.87 8.47 -2.04
C ALA A 189 -16.12 8.60 -2.93
N VAL A 190 -16.16 7.94 -4.08
CA VAL A 190 -17.31 7.94 -4.99
C VAL A 190 -18.55 7.33 -4.31
N ILE A 191 -18.41 6.21 -3.61
CA ILE A 191 -19.52 5.59 -2.88
C ILE A 191 -20.08 6.55 -1.83
N VAL A 192 -19.22 7.21 -1.07
CA VAL A 192 -19.64 8.22 -0.08
C VAL A 192 -20.41 9.36 -0.74
N GLU A 193 -19.92 9.87 -1.85
CA GLU A 193 -20.59 10.94 -2.58
C GLU A 193 -21.98 10.52 -3.10
N ILE A 194 -22.18 9.27 -3.44
CA ILE A 194 -23.47 8.73 -3.89
C ILE A 194 -24.45 8.55 -2.73
N ILE A 195 -23.97 8.07 -1.56
CA ILE A 195 -24.86 7.62 -0.46
C ILE A 195 -25.15 8.75 0.54
N SER A 196 -24.22 9.71 0.75
CA SER A 196 -24.21 10.60 1.93
C SER A 196 -25.34 11.64 1.97
N GLU A 197 -25.97 12.00 0.86
CA GLU A 197 -27.03 13.01 0.81
C GLU A 197 -28.07 12.75 -0.29
N LYS A 198 -29.14 13.56 -0.29
CA LYS A 198 -30.15 13.48 -1.35
C LYS A 198 -29.53 13.74 -2.73
N PRO A 199 -29.88 12.94 -3.74
CA PRO A 199 -29.41 13.12 -5.11
C PRO A 199 -29.68 14.54 -5.58
N SER A 200 -28.65 15.25 -6.05
CA SER A 200 -28.80 16.53 -6.74
C SER A 200 -28.10 16.48 -8.08
N TRP A 201 -28.62 17.22 -9.06
CA TRP A 201 -28.00 17.26 -10.40
C TRP A 201 -26.51 17.63 -10.35
N ARG A 202 -26.16 18.61 -9.53
CA ARG A 202 -24.76 19.05 -9.36
C ARG A 202 -23.85 17.94 -8.85
N ARG A 203 -24.35 17.11 -7.95
CA ARG A 203 -23.60 15.98 -7.39
C ARG A 203 -23.45 14.86 -8.42
N ILE A 204 -24.51 14.54 -9.16
CA ILE A 204 -24.43 13.55 -10.24
C ILE A 204 -23.37 13.96 -11.27
N VAL A 205 -23.37 15.23 -11.68
CA VAL A 205 -22.35 15.78 -12.58
C VAL A 205 -20.94 15.71 -11.98
N ALA A 206 -20.79 16.02 -10.69
CA ALA A 206 -19.49 15.95 -10.02
C ALA A 206 -18.97 14.50 -9.94
N VAL A 207 -19.81 13.53 -9.59
CA VAL A 207 -19.46 12.10 -9.57
C VAL A 207 -19.10 11.62 -10.99
N ALA A 208 -19.95 11.91 -11.98
CA ALA A 208 -19.70 11.55 -13.37
C ALA A 208 -18.38 12.17 -13.89
N GLY A 209 -18.14 13.44 -13.59
CA GLY A 209 -16.88 14.12 -13.92
C GLY A 209 -15.66 13.49 -13.24
N SER A 210 -15.79 13.06 -11.99
CA SER A 210 -14.71 12.36 -11.25
C SER A 210 -14.40 11.00 -11.89
N VAL A 211 -15.42 10.23 -12.28
CA VAL A 211 -15.26 8.95 -12.97
C VAL A 211 -14.62 9.15 -14.34
N LEU A 212 -15.10 10.13 -15.13
CA LEU A 212 -14.51 10.44 -16.43
C LEU A 212 -13.04 10.87 -16.31
N LEU A 213 -12.71 11.68 -15.30
CA LEU A 213 -11.32 12.07 -15.03
C LEU A 213 -10.47 10.85 -14.67
N ALA A 214 -10.95 9.98 -13.79
CA ALA A 214 -10.24 8.74 -13.45
C ALA A 214 -9.99 7.86 -14.68
N CYS A 215 -11.00 7.65 -15.52
CA CYS A 215 -10.86 6.92 -16.78
C CYS A 215 -9.84 7.60 -17.73
N ALA A 216 -9.85 8.92 -17.85
CA ALA A 216 -8.89 9.66 -18.66
C ALA A 216 -7.46 9.48 -18.13
N VAL A 217 -7.24 9.61 -16.82
CA VAL A 217 -5.92 9.40 -16.20
C VAL A 217 -5.45 7.97 -16.40
N LEU A 218 -6.31 6.97 -16.19
CA LEU A 218 -5.98 5.57 -16.44
C LEU A 218 -5.56 5.36 -17.90
N PHE A 219 -6.34 5.89 -18.85
CA PHE A 219 -6.02 5.79 -20.28
C PHE A 219 -4.67 6.44 -20.64
N VAL A 220 -4.44 7.69 -20.18
CA VAL A 220 -3.20 8.43 -20.45
C VAL A 220 -2.00 7.72 -19.83
N THR A 221 -2.13 7.26 -18.56
CA THR A 221 -1.06 6.53 -17.88
C THR A 221 -0.72 5.22 -18.61
N GLN A 222 -1.74 4.47 -19.08
CA GLN A 222 -1.50 3.27 -19.85
C GLN A 222 -0.77 3.57 -21.17
N LYS A 223 -1.19 4.62 -21.88
CA LYS A 223 -0.51 5.03 -23.13
C LYS A 223 0.93 5.46 -22.90
N TRP A 224 1.18 6.09 -21.77
CA TRP A 224 2.53 6.48 -21.38
C TRP A 224 3.41 5.26 -21.07
N ILE A 225 2.88 4.27 -20.34
CA ILE A 225 3.56 3.00 -20.09
C ILE A 225 3.86 2.27 -21.40
N ASP A 226 2.89 2.21 -22.34
CA ASP A 226 3.07 1.58 -23.65
C ASP A 226 4.18 2.29 -24.46
N MET A 227 4.21 3.63 -24.42
CA MET A 227 5.23 4.43 -25.10
C MET A 227 6.62 4.16 -24.49
N LEU A 228 6.76 4.23 -23.16
CA LEU A 228 8.01 3.92 -22.48
C LEU A 228 8.45 2.47 -22.74
N GLY A 229 7.52 1.53 -22.76
CA GLY A 229 7.79 0.14 -23.09
C GLY A 229 8.34 -0.04 -24.50
N SER A 230 7.79 0.67 -25.48
CA SER A 230 8.29 0.61 -26.87
C SER A 230 9.69 1.21 -26.99
N MET A 231 9.99 2.29 -26.25
CA MET A 231 11.32 2.91 -26.22
C MET A 231 12.38 2.04 -25.54
N ALA A 232 11.99 1.29 -24.52
CA ALA A 232 12.87 0.40 -23.77
C ALA A 232 12.88 -1.04 -24.31
N PHE A 233 12.26 -1.30 -25.48
CA PHE A 233 12.08 -2.64 -26.05
C PHE A 233 11.44 -3.65 -25.11
N LEU A 234 10.67 -3.17 -24.10
CA LEU A 234 9.86 -4.02 -23.26
C LEU A 234 8.61 -4.49 -24.00
N PRO A 235 8.18 -5.74 -23.81
CA PRO A 235 7.04 -6.25 -24.55
C PRO A 235 5.76 -5.53 -24.13
N THR A 236 5.03 -5.05 -25.14
CA THR A 236 3.70 -4.47 -24.96
C THR A 236 2.59 -5.44 -25.33
N ASN A 237 2.94 -6.70 -25.61
CA ASN A 237 1.95 -7.74 -25.91
C ASN A 237 1.12 -8.04 -24.66
N ARG A 238 -0.19 -7.81 -24.77
CA ARG A 238 -1.14 -8.01 -23.67
C ARG A 238 -1.78 -9.39 -23.67
N GLU A 239 -1.52 -10.20 -24.69
CA GLU A 239 -2.12 -11.54 -24.78
C GLU A 239 -1.64 -12.46 -23.66
N ASP A 240 -0.40 -12.32 -23.21
CA ASP A 240 0.16 -13.17 -22.15
C ASP A 240 -0.03 -12.61 -20.72
N LYS A 241 -0.72 -11.49 -20.60
CA LYS A 241 -0.96 -10.84 -19.31
C LYS A 241 -1.81 -11.71 -18.39
N LEU A 242 -1.34 -11.91 -17.16
CA LEU A 242 -2.16 -12.41 -16.07
C LEU A 242 -3.10 -11.29 -15.59
N GLY A 243 -4.38 -11.47 -15.86
CA GLY A 243 -5.43 -10.47 -15.58
C GLY A 243 -6.16 -10.73 -14.26
N ALA A 244 -7.16 -9.89 -13.97
CA ALA A 244 -7.96 -9.99 -12.74
C ALA A 244 -8.62 -11.37 -12.54
N SER A 245 -8.99 -12.09 -13.63
CA SER A 245 -9.54 -13.44 -13.52
C SER A 245 -8.57 -14.45 -12.95
N HIS A 246 -7.26 -14.31 -13.25
CA HIS A 246 -6.20 -15.15 -12.67
C HIS A 246 -6.09 -14.92 -11.15
N PHE A 247 -5.94 -13.67 -10.72
CA PHE A 247 -5.82 -13.35 -9.30
C PHE A 247 -7.08 -13.69 -8.50
N PHE A 248 -8.27 -13.60 -9.13
CA PHE A 248 -9.52 -14.04 -8.54
C PHE A 248 -9.55 -15.57 -8.35
N MET A 249 -9.16 -16.32 -9.38
CA MET A 249 -9.06 -17.78 -9.32
C MET A 249 -8.04 -18.22 -8.26
N MET A 250 -6.84 -17.62 -8.25
CA MET A 250 -5.78 -17.89 -7.27
C MET A 250 -6.23 -17.54 -5.85
N GLY A 251 -6.99 -16.44 -5.68
CA GLY A 251 -7.61 -16.06 -4.40
C GLY A 251 -8.59 -17.10 -3.85
N LEU A 252 -9.08 -18.03 -4.67
CA LEU A 252 -9.95 -19.15 -4.30
C LEU A 252 -9.19 -20.49 -4.17
N ASN A 253 -7.86 -20.49 -4.22
CA ASN A 253 -7.07 -21.69 -4.03
C ASN A 253 -7.07 -22.10 -2.55
N GLU A 254 -7.59 -23.28 -2.25
CA GLU A 254 -7.70 -23.79 -0.88
C GLU A 254 -6.34 -24.17 -0.30
N GLN A 255 -5.46 -24.77 -1.10
CA GLN A 255 -4.17 -25.27 -0.65
C GLN A 255 -3.21 -24.14 -0.26
N SER A 256 -3.16 -23.08 -1.08
CA SER A 256 -2.36 -21.88 -0.79
C SER A 256 -3.08 -20.90 0.14
N THR A 257 -4.30 -21.22 0.59
CA THR A 257 -5.18 -20.29 1.34
C THR A 257 -5.41 -18.95 0.62
N GLY A 258 -5.43 -18.98 -0.72
CA GLY A 258 -5.58 -17.80 -1.57
C GLY A 258 -4.31 -16.97 -1.71
N ALA A 259 -3.15 -17.45 -1.28
CA ALA A 259 -1.85 -16.85 -1.58
C ALA A 259 -1.33 -17.27 -2.97
N TYR A 260 -0.16 -16.76 -3.36
CA TYR A 260 0.51 -17.16 -4.60
C TYR A 260 0.59 -18.68 -4.75
N SER A 261 0.28 -19.16 -5.94
CA SER A 261 0.37 -20.57 -6.33
C SER A 261 0.98 -20.67 -7.72
N GLU A 262 2.12 -21.36 -7.81
CA GLU A 262 2.79 -21.60 -9.09
C GLU A 262 1.93 -22.46 -10.01
N GLU A 263 1.22 -23.46 -9.46
CA GLU A 263 0.28 -24.30 -10.22
C GLU A 263 -0.83 -23.47 -10.89
N ASP A 264 -1.34 -22.44 -10.20
CA ASP A 264 -2.35 -21.53 -10.75
C ASP A 264 -1.78 -20.63 -11.84
N VAL A 265 -0.51 -20.24 -11.74
CA VAL A 265 0.20 -19.51 -12.79
C VAL A 265 0.38 -20.39 -14.01
N GLU A 266 0.90 -21.62 -13.85
CA GLU A 266 1.07 -22.59 -14.93
C GLU A 266 -0.28 -22.91 -15.61
N PHE A 267 -1.33 -23.15 -14.82
CA PHE A 267 -2.69 -23.35 -15.36
C PHE A 267 -3.11 -22.18 -16.24
N SER A 268 -3.00 -20.96 -15.76
CA SER A 268 -3.38 -19.77 -16.55
C SER A 268 -2.53 -19.61 -17.79
N MET A 269 -1.22 -19.85 -17.71
CA MET A 269 -0.29 -19.68 -18.84
C MET A 269 -0.37 -20.82 -19.86
N SER A 270 -1.06 -21.92 -19.56
CA SER A 270 -1.27 -23.01 -20.51
C SER A 270 -2.23 -22.66 -21.68
N PHE A 271 -2.98 -21.56 -21.56
CA PHE A 271 -3.92 -21.10 -22.59
C PHE A 271 -3.27 -20.07 -23.51
N ALA A 272 -3.45 -20.22 -24.81
CA ALA A 272 -2.74 -19.44 -25.82
C ALA A 272 -3.19 -17.96 -25.89
N THR A 273 -4.48 -17.68 -25.67
CA THR A 273 -5.02 -16.33 -25.76
C THR A 273 -5.55 -15.78 -24.43
N ALA A 274 -5.55 -14.47 -24.27
CA ALA A 274 -6.11 -13.81 -23.09
C ALA A 274 -7.60 -14.13 -22.89
N ALA A 275 -8.35 -14.34 -23.97
CA ALA A 275 -9.76 -14.70 -23.92
C ALA A 275 -9.96 -16.11 -23.36
N GLU A 276 -9.26 -17.11 -23.91
CA GLU A 276 -9.30 -18.51 -23.42
C GLU A 276 -8.85 -18.59 -21.95
N ARG A 277 -7.76 -17.90 -21.60
CA ARG A 277 -7.26 -17.81 -20.23
C ARG A 277 -8.31 -17.26 -19.27
N ARG A 278 -8.99 -16.17 -19.68
CA ARG A 278 -10.05 -15.57 -18.85
C ARG A 278 -11.21 -16.55 -18.64
N GLU A 279 -11.65 -17.22 -19.69
CA GLU A 279 -12.76 -18.18 -19.64
C GLU A 279 -12.40 -19.36 -18.73
N ALA A 280 -11.22 -19.95 -18.91
CA ALA A 280 -10.72 -21.05 -18.09
C ALA A 280 -10.60 -20.66 -16.62
N ASN A 281 -10.02 -19.51 -16.32
CA ASN A 281 -9.88 -19.00 -14.95
C ASN A 281 -11.23 -18.77 -14.28
N LEU A 282 -12.23 -18.25 -15.00
CA LEU A 282 -13.59 -18.07 -14.46
C LEU A 282 -14.30 -19.41 -14.26
N ALA A 283 -14.13 -20.36 -15.16
CA ALA A 283 -14.68 -21.71 -15.01
C ALA A 283 -14.09 -22.42 -13.78
N GLU A 284 -12.75 -22.35 -13.61
CA GLU A 284 -12.06 -22.90 -12.44
C GLU A 284 -12.51 -22.20 -11.16
N SER A 285 -12.66 -20.87 -11.17
CA SER A 285 -13.19 -20.12 -10.03
C SER A 285 -14.59 -20.60 -9.63
N ALA A 286 -15.49 -20.79 -10.60
CA ALA A 286 -16.84 -21.30 -10.37
C ALA A 286 -16.80 -22.72 -9.76
N ARG A 287 -15.89 -23.58 -10.25
CA ARG A 287 -15.66 -24.92 -9.71
C ARG A 287 -15.21 -24.87 -8.26
N ARG A 288 -14.22 -24.01 -7.93
CA ARG A 288 -13.71 -23.83 -6.56
C ARG A 288 -14.81 -23.32 -5.63
N ILE A 289 -15.59 -22.32 -6.02
CA ILE A 289 -16.73 -21.79 -5.22
C ILE A 289 -17.75 -22.89 -4.96
N LYS A 290 -18.08 -23.69 -5.97
CA LYS A 290 -19.01 -24.81 -5.81
C LYS A 290 -18.49 -25.86 -4.82
N ASN A 291 -17.20 -26.17 -4.89
CA ASN A 291 -16.55 -27.15 -4.01
C ASN A 291 -16.53 -26.67 -2.55
N PHE A 292 -16.27 -25.40 -2.32
CA PHE A 292 -16.34 -24.82 -0.96
C PHE A 292 -17.77 -24.91 -0.36
N GLY A 293 -18.78 -24.72 -1.20
CA GLY A 293 -20.12 -24.44 -0.69
C GLY A 293 -20.16 -23.16 0.15
N PHE A 294 -21.31 -22.81 0.68
CA PHE A 294 -21.49 -21.53 1.39
C PHE A 294 -20.59 -21.40 2.64
N PHE A 295 -20.63 -22.39 3.53
CA PHE A 295 -19.87 -22.32 4.78
C PHE A 295 -18.35 -22.50 4.58
N GLY A 296 -17.95 -23.34 3.62
CA GLY A 296 -16.53 -23.48 3.25
C GLY A 296 -15.95 -22.19 2.70
N LEU A 297 -16.71 -21.49 1.87
CA LEU A 297 -16.31 -20.19 1.32
C LEU A 297 -16.17 -19.13 2.41
N LEU A 298 -17.12 -19.04 3.35
CA LEU A 298 -17.03 -18.13 4.50
C LEU A 298 -15.81 -18.44 5.37
N LYS A 299 -15.54 -19.73 5.62
CA LYS A 299 -14.35 -20.17 6.36
C LYS A 299 -13.07 -19.76 5.62
N HIS A 300 -12.98 -20.00 4.30
CA HIS A 300 -11.85 -19.62 3.49
C HIS A 300 -11.59 -18.11 3.52
N TRP A 301 -12.63 -17.28 3.38
CA TRP A 301 -12.52 -15.82 3.51
C TRP A 301 -12.05 -15.39 4.90
N GLY A 302 -12.55 -16.04 5.95
CA GLY A 302 -12.10 -15.80 7.32
C GLY A 302 -10.61 -16.10 7.50
N ILE A 303 -10.12 -17.21 6.95
CA ILE A 303 -8.70 -17.57 6.99
C ILE A 303 -7.84 -16.53 6.23
N LYS A 304 -8.29 -16.08 5.05
CA LYS A 304 -7.59 -15.04 4.28
C LYS A 304 -7.48 -13.72 5.03
N LEU A 305 -8.60 -13.26 5.62
CA LEU A 305 -8.61 -12.05 6.43
C LEU A 305 -7.70 -12.20 7.66
N TRP A 306 -7.80 -13.33 8.35
CA TRP A 306 -6.93 -13.61 9.48
C TRP A 306 -5.45 -13.56 9.05
N GLY A 307 -5.05 -14.32 8.03
CA GLY A 307 -3.67 -14.37 7.54
C GLY A 307 -3.12 -13.02 7.08
N SER A 308 -3.99 -12.12 6.58
CA SER A 308 -3.55 -10.79 6.12
C SER A 308 -3.52 -9.73 7.21
N PHE A 309 -4.40 -9.80 8.22
CA PHE A 309 -4.50 -8.79 9.28
C PHE A 309 -3.86 -9.22 10.60
N ASN A 310 -3.43 -10.47 10.72
CA ASN A 310 -2.85 -11.01 11.95
C ASN A 310 -1.37 -10.63 12.14
N ASP A 311 -0.69 -10.15 11.12
CA ASP A 311 0.76 -9.90 11.14
C ASP A 311 1.06 -8.39 11.17
N GLY A 312 1.54 -7.92 12.32
CA GLY A 312 1.96 -6.52 12.52
C GLY A 312 3.25 -6.15 11.78
N THR A 313 4.03 -7.13 11.36
CA THR A 313 5.23 -6.92 10.53
C THR A 313 4.91 -6.81 9.04
N PHE A 314 3.64 -7.04 8.66
CA PHE A 314 3.18 -7.02 7.27
C PHE A 314 3.96 -7.98 6.36
N ALA A 315 4.12 -9.23 6.79
CA ALA A 315 4.88 -10.29 6.15
C ALA A 315 6.42 -10.10 6.19
N TRP A 316 6.95 -9.15 6.92
CA TRP A 316 8.39 -9.02 7.05
C TRP A 316 9.03 -10.25 7.71
N SER A 317 8.40 -10.81 8.73
CA SER A 317 8.85 -12.01 9.42
C SER A 317 8.88 -13.25 8.51
N GLU A 318 8.03 -13.32 7.48
CA GLU A 318 7.96 -14.42 6.53
C GLU A 318 8.98 -14.29 5.38
N ILE A 319 9.43 -13.07 5.12
CA ILE A 319 10.35 -12.73 4.01
C ILE A 319 11.82 -13.05 4.33
N GLY A 320 12.13 -13.62 5.48
CA GLY A 320 13.50 -13.85 5.96
C GLY A 320 14.44 -14.65 5.04
N VAL A 321 13.91 -15.35 4.03
CA VAL A 321 14.73 -15.99 2.98
C VAL A 321 15.40 -15.00 2.04
N PHE A 322 14.94 -13.75 1.98
CA PHE A 322 15.45 -12.72 1.09
C PHE A 322 16.67 -11.98 1.64
N TYR A 323 17.05 -12.20 2.89
CA TYR A 323 18.25 -11.60 3.50
C TYR A 323 19.56 -12.32 3.12
N ARG A 324 19.51 -13.33 2.26
CA ARG A 324 20.65 -14.21 2.02
C ARG A 324 21.81 -13.53 1.29
N GLU A 325 21.52 -12.53 0.48
CA GLU A 325 22.50 -11.79 -0.29
C GLU A 325 22.53 -10.35 0.20
N ILE A 326 23.34 -10.07 1.20
CA ILE A 326 23.62 -8.71 1.61
C ILE A 326 24.68 -8.18 0.64
N TYR A 327 24.30 -7.27 -0.25
CA TYR A 327 25.27 -6.51 -1.04
C TYR A 327 26.24 -5.80 -0.10
N ASP A 328 27.40 -5.36 -0.64
CA ASP A 328 28.45 -4.54 -0.01
C ASP A 328 27.90 -3.50 0.98
N ALA A 329 27.09 -4.02 1.91
CA ALA A 329 26.46 -3.23 2.95
C ALA A 329 27.59 -2.65 3.81
N PRO A 330 27.51 -1.36 4.15
CA PRO A 330 28.55 -0.73 4.94
C PRO A 330 28.82 -1.54 6.21
N ASN A 331 30.05 -1.95 6.39
CA ASN A 331 30.47 -2.66 7.58
C ASN A 331 30.69 -1.68 8.72
N THR A 332 29.63 -1.00 9.16
CA THR A 332 29.67 -0.09 10.30
C THR A 332 29.56 -0.87 11.62
N LYS A 333 30.00 -0.28 12.70
CA LYS A 333 29.85 -0.87 14.05
C LYS A 333 28.37 -1.09 14.44
N ALA A 334 27.44 -0.35 13.85
CA ALA A 334 26.00 -0.45 14.12
C ALA A 334 25.31 -1.54 13.30
N ALA A 335 25.84 -1.91 12.14
CA ALA A 335 25.18 -2.85 11.23
C ALA A 335 24.87 -4.22 11.88
N PRO A 336 25.80 -4.90 12.59
CA PRO A 336 25.50 -6.19 13.23
C PRO A 336 24.36 -6.05 14.28
N PHE A 337 24.37 -4.97 15.05
CA PHE A 337 23.34 -4.71 16.07
C PHE A 337 21.97 -4.47 15.42
N LEU A 338 21.89 -3.58 14.42
CA LEU A 338 20.63 -3.28 13.75
C LEU A 338 20.07 -4.49 12.98
N ARG A 339 20.94 -5.25 12.30
CA ARG A 339 20.55 -6.49 11.62
C ARG A 339 20.01 -7.52 12.60
N SER A 340 20.62 -7.64 13.81
CA SER A 340 20.11 -8.57 14.84
C SER A 340 18.69 -8.23 15.31
N ILE A 341 18.24 -6.96 15.16
CA ILE A 341 16.87 -6.54 15.49
C ILE A 341 15.90 -6.77 14.32
N TYR A 342 16.32 -6.47 13.08
CA TYR A 342 15.41 -6.44 11.94
C TYR A 342 15.39 -7.72 11.10
N TYR A 343 16.42 -8.57 11.18
CA TYR A 343 16.47 -9.77 10.36
C TYR A 343 15.85 -10.97 11.08
N ASN A 344 14.92 -11.65 10.37
CA ASN A 344 14.29 -12.84 10.92
C ASN A 344 15.33 -13.96 11.17
N GLY A 345 15.21 -14.61 12.31
CA GLY A 345 16.15 -15.65 12.77
C GLY A 345 17.32 -15.11 13.59
N GLU A 346 17.51 -13.80 13.68
CA GLU A 346 18.53 -13.16 14.47
C GLU A 346 18.13 -13.05 15.95
N GLU A 347 19.13 -12.88 16.82
CA GLU A 347 19.00 -12.94 18.29
C GLU A 347 17.94 -11.98 18.86
N ARG A 348 17.85 -10.75 18.33
CA ARG A 348 16.98 -9.68 18.84
C ARG A 348 15.73 -9.45 18.01
N PHE A 349 15.51 -10.25 16.99
CA PHE A 349 14.36 -10.07 16.06
C PHE A 349 13.02 -10.03 16.80
N LYS A 350 12.86 -10.81 17.86
CA LYS A 350 11.64 -10.81 18.69
C LYS A 350 11.27 -9.43 19.26
N ILE A 351 12.25 -8.53 19.47
CA ILE A 351 11.96 -7.18 19.95
C ILE A 351 11.17 -6.39 18.91
N PHE A 352 11.61 -6.46 17.66
CA PHE A 352 10.90 -5.84 16.54
C PHE A 352 9.54 -6.51 16.33
N ASP A 353 9.51 -7.81 16.15
CA ASP A 353 8.32 -8.60 15.85
C ASP A 353 7.20 -8.37 16.89
N VAL A 354 7.50 -8.49 18.18
CA VAL A 354 6.52 -8.27 19.26
C VAL A 354 6.07 -6.80 19.34
N THR A 355 6.98 -5.84 19.11
CA THR A 355 6.63 -4.42 19.14
C THR A 355 5.66 -4.07 18.02
N GLU A 356 5.93 -4.51 16.79
CA GLU A 356 5.04 -4.31 15.64
C GLU A 356 3.70 -5.00 15.86
N GLN A 357 3.71 -6.25 16.34
CA GLN A 357 2.51 -7.04 16.58
C GLN A 357 1.59 -6.39 17.62
N ILE A 358 2.12 -5.97 18.76
CA ILE A 358 1.34 -5.29 19.81
C ILE A 358 0.78 -3.96 19.27
N THR A 359 1.61 -3.17 18.59
CA THR A 359 1.21 -1.88 18.03
C THR A 359 0.11 -2.06 16.98
N TRP A 360 0.21 -3.08 16.15
CA TRP A 360 -0.79 -3.37 15.11
C TRP A 360 -2.13 -3.84 15.70
N ILE A 361 -2.10 -4.79 16.65
CA ILE A 361 -3.31 -5.25 17.34
C ILE A 361 -4.01 -4.06 18.03
N LEU A 362 -3.26 -3.22 18.76
CA LEU A 362 -3.79 -2.02 19.38
C LEU A 362 -4.43 -1.07 18.36
N THR A 363 -3.75 -0.88 17.21
CA THR A 363 -4.26 -0.06 16.11
C THR A 363 -5.59 -0.61 15.58
N LEU A 364 -5.68 -1.91 15.32
CA LEU A 364 -6.91 -2.55 14.84
C LEU A 364 -8.06 -2.48 15.87
N MET A 365 -7.77 -2.74 17.14
CA MET A 365 -8.77 -2.64 18.22
C MET A 365 -9.34 -1.22 18.32
N LEU A 366 -8.47 -0.21 18.33
CA LEU A 366 -8.91 1.18 18.37
C LEU A 366 -9.64 1.58 17.08
N ALA A 367 -9.15 1.17 15.91
CA ALA A 367 -9.84 1.40 14.65
C ALA A 367 -11.25 0.81 14.67
N PHE A 368 -11.43 -0.38 15.19
CA PHE A 368 -12.77 -0.99 15.35
C PHE A 368 -13.68 -0.16 16.28
N LEU A 369 -13.14 0.34 17.41
CA LEU A 369 -13.88 1.17 18.35
C LEU A 369 -14.33 2.51 17.72
N SER A 370 -13.68 2.99 16.66
CA SER A 370 -14.11 4.18 15.94
C SER A 370 -15.50 4.02 15.28
N ALA A 371 -15.94 2.77 15.02
CA ALA A 371 -17.28 2.49 14.50
C ALA A 371 -18.40 2.83 15.50
N LEU A 372 -18.08 2.91 16.79
CA LEU A 372 -19.02 3.24 17.85
C LEU A 372 -19.27 4.77 17.98
N ARG A 373 -18.59 5.58 17.19
CA ARG A 373 -18.75 7.03 17.19
C ARG A 373 -20.15 7.43 16.76
N LYS A 374 -20.87 8.14 17.63
CA LYS A 374 -22.26 8.54 17.42
C LYS A 374 -22.44 9.83 16.61
N GLU A 375 -21.39 10.38 16.03
CA GLU A 375 -21.48 11.62 15.27
C GLU A 375 -22.30 11.50 13.97
N LYS A 376 -23.05 12.58 13.71
CA LYS A 376 -23.87 12.72 12.50
C LYS A 376 -22.97 12.74 11.25
N LYS A 377 -23.31 11.86 10.29
CA LYS A 377 -22.91 11.84 8.86
C LYS A 377 -21.67 12.68 8.48
N ASN A 378 -20.49 12.20 8.87
CA ASN A 378 -19.23 12.76 8.37
C ASN A 378 -18.78 11.97 7.14
N GLY A 379 -19.06 12.46 5.93
CA GLY A 379 -18.71 11.79 4.68
C GLY A 379 -17.22 11.43 4.59
N SER A 380 -16.34 12.30 5.08
CA SER A 380 -14.89 12.04 5.02
C SER A 380 -14.47 10.91 5.97
N LEU A 381 -15.09 10.77 7.13
CA LEU A 381 -14.85 9.63 8.03
C LEU A 381 -15.39 8.33 7.41
N ASN A 382 -16.53 8.40 6.73
CA ASN A 382 -17.09 7.25 6.01
C ASN A 382 -16.16 6.79 4.87
N ALA A 383 -15.46 7.72 4.20
CA ALA A 383 -14.47 7.36 3.17
C ALA A 383 -13.27 6.58 3.77
N LEU A 384 -12.80 6.96 4.97
CA LEU A 384 -11.76 6.19 5.70
C LEU A 384 -12.24 4.78 6.01
N TRP A 385 -13.48 4.64 6.54
CA TRP A 385 -14.09 3.35 6.83
C TRP A 385 -14.27 2.49 5.58
N LEU A 386 -14.82 3.06 4.51
CA LEU A 386 -15.01 2.33 3.26
C LEU A 386 -13.68 1.93 2.62
N THR A 387 -12.61 2.71 2.84
CA THR A 387 -11.26 2.32 2.41
C THR A 387 -10.76 1.11 3.20
N ALA A 388 -10.95 1.09 4.53
CA ALA A 388 -10.59 -0.05 5.37
C ALA A 388 -11.38 -1.32 5.03
N VAL A 389 -12.70 -1.19 4.77
CA VAL A 389 -13.53 -2.29 4.27
C VAL A 389 -13.10 -2.71 2.86
N GLY A 390 -12.76 -1.75 2.00
CA GLY A 390 -12.35 -2.01 0.62
C GLY A 390 -11.08 -2.87 0.52
N ILE A 391 -10.08 -2.64 1.37
CA ILE A 391 -8.90 -3.54 1.39
C ILE A 391 -9.26 -4.94 1.92
N ALA A 392 -10.13 -5.05 2.91
CA ALA A 392 -10.61 -6.35 3.37
C ALA A 392 -11.36 -7.11 2.25
N MET A 393 -12.23 -6.41 1.51
CA MET A 393 -12.92 -6.98 0.35
C MET A 393 -11.96 -7.38 -0.77
N TYR A 394 -10.92 -6.57 -1.03
CA TYR A 394 -9.89 -6.92 -2.00
C TYR A 394 -9.20 -8.24 -1.64
N ILE A 395 -8.80 -8.40 -0.37
CA ILE A 395 -8.16 -9.62 0.13
C ILE A 395 -9.10 -10.83 0.01
N VAL A 396 -10.37 -10.66 0.32
CA VAL A 396 -11.39 -11.72 0.17
C VAL A 396 -11.49 -12.18 -1.27
N LEU A 397 -11.51 -11.26 -2.24
CA LEU A 397 -11.76 -11.55 -3.65
C LEU A 397 -10.51 -12.03 -4.41
N PHE A 398 -9.34 -11.47 -4.11
CA PHE A 398 -8.12 -11.70 -4.88
C PHE A 398 -7.05 -12.43 -4.05
N GLU A 399 -5.84 -12.50 -4.55
CA GLU A 399 -4.69 -13.00 -3.82
C GLU A 399 -4.56 -12.34 -2.45
N GLN A 400 -4.23 -13.12 -1.43
CA GLN A 400 -4.00 -12.62 -0.07
C GLN A 400 -2.50 -12.59 0.27
N ARG A 401 -2.06 -11.49 0.91
CA ARG A 401 -0.75 -11.32 1.55
C ARG A 401 -0.85 -10.24 2.63
N ALA A 402 -0.21 -10.43 3.78
CA ALA A 402 -0.19 -9.42 4.85
C ALA A 402 0.40 -8.08 4.36
N ARG A 403 1.40 -8.09 3.48
CA ARG A 403 2.00 -6.88 2.89
C ARG A 403 1.00 -5.98 2.14
N TYR A 404 -0.12 -6.52 1.65
CA TYR A 404 -1.14 -5.70 0.97
C TYR A 404 -1.86 -4.75 1.92
N VAL A 405 -1.86 -5.05 3.22
CA VAL A 405 -2.41 -4.18 4.25
C VAL A 405 -1.45 -3.04 4.60
N TYR A 406 -0.13 -3.20 4.35
CA TYR A 406 0.90 -2.23 4.72
C TYR A 406 0.61 -0.80 4.22
N ILE A 407 0.23 -0.64 2.94
CA ILE A 407 -0.07 0.70 2.39
C ILE A 407 -1.32 1.35 3.01
N PHE A 408 -2.15 0.58 3.73
CA PHE A 408 -3.34 1.06 4.44
C PHE A 408 -3.10 1.20 5.95
N ALA A 409 -1.96 0.75 6.50
CA ALA A 409 -1.63 0.95 7.91
C ALA A 409 -1.77 2.43 8.34
N PRO A 410 -1.37 3.44 7.53
CA PRO A 410 -1.64 4.85 7.82
C PRO A 410 -3.13 5.17 7.98
N VAL A 411 -4.01 4.55 7.20
CA VAL A 411 -5.48 4.75 7.30
C VAL A 411 -6.02 4.17 8.60
N PHE A 412 -5.57 2.95 8.97
CA PHE A 412 -5.94 2.33 10.25
C PHE A 412 -5.44 3.14 11.45
N CYS A 413 -4.26 3.76 11.38
CA CYS A 413 -3.77 4.66 12.43
C CYS A 413 -4.65 5.91 12.59
N VAL A 414 -5.19 6.47 11.50
CA VAL A 414 -6.16 7.57 11.59
C VAL A 414 -7.45 7.11 12.26
N LEU A 415 -7.99 5.94 11.86
CA LEU A 415 -9.17 5.35 12.49
C LEU A 415 -8.93 5.03 13.98
N ALA A 416 -7.71 4.58 14.33
CA ALA A 416 -7.34 4.34 15.74
C ALA A 416 -7.40 5.61 16.58
N ALA A 417 -7.00 6.78 16.06
CA ALA A 417 -7.17 8.05 16.75
C ALA A 417 -8.64 8.36 17.04
N VAL A 418 -9.51 8.12 16.04
CA VAL A 418 -10.96 8.31 16.20
C VAL A 418 -11.53 7.37 17.26
N GLY A 419 -11.09 6.10 17.25
CA GLY A 419 -11.50 5.12 18.25
C GLY A 419 -11.03 5.45 19.66
N LEU A 420 -9.82 5.95 19.81
CA LEU A 420 -9.27 6.40 21.11
C LEU A 420 -10.12 7.53 21.69
N GLU A 421 -10.46 8.54 20.88
CA GLU A 421 -11.32 9.63 21.34
C GLU A 421 -12.71 9.15 21.69
N THR A 422 -13.32 8.31 20.84
CA THR A 422 -14.65 7.71 21.08
C THR A 422 -14.67 6.93 22.39
N SER A 423 -13.64 6.11 22.65
CA SER A 423 -13.53 5.34 23.89
C SER A 423 -13.38 6.25 25.11
N SER A 424 -12.61 7.32 25.00
CA SER A 424 -12.45 8.32 26.08
C SER A 424 -13.76 9.02 26.40
N GLU A 425 -14.55 9.37 25.40
CA GLU A 425 -15.90 9.95 25.56
C GLU A 425 -16.87 8.97 26.23
N MET A 426 -16.89 7.72 25.80
CA MET A 426 -17.74 6.66 26.37
C MET A 426 -17.42 6.44 27.86
N ILE A 427 -16.13 6.36 28.22
CA ILE A 427 -15.69 6.22 29.62
C ILE A 427 -16.08 7.46 30.42
N GLY A 428 -15.92 8.68 29.87
CA GLY A 428 -16.34 9.93 30.50
C GLY A 428 -17.84 9.92 30.86
N VAL A 429 -18.68 9.51 29.91
CA VAL A 429 -20.14 9.37 30.13
C VAL A 429 -20.44 8.31 31.19
N TRP A 430 -19.80 7.17 31.15
CA TRP A 430 -19.97 6.08 32.14
C TRP A 430 -19.57 6.49 33.56
N LEU A 431 -18.52 7.34 33.68
CA LEU A 431 -18.07 7.87 34.98
C LEU A 431 -18.90 9.08 35.46
N GLY A 432 -20.01 9.43 34.78
CA GLY A 432 -20.89 10.54 35.14
C GLY A 432 -20.26 11.94 34.98
N ARG A 433 -19.16 12.05 34.26
CA ARG A 433 -18.55 13.34 33.90
C ARG A 433 -19.42 13.98 32.81
N LYS A 434 -20.19 15.03 33.19
CA LYS A 434 -20.92 15.86 32.20
C LYS A 434 -19.89 16.40 31.21
N ASP A 435 -20.05 16.08 29.95
CA ASP A 435 -19.21 16.57 28.87
C ASP A 435 -19.10 18.09 28.95
N ARG A 436 -17.88 18.59 29.17
CA ARG A 436 -17.56 19.95 28.77
C ARG A 436 -17.36 19.90 27.26
N VAL A 437 -18.48 20.07 26.55
CA VAL A 437 -18.46 20.47 25.14
C VAL A 437 -17.80 21.84 25.11
N ILE A 438 -16.56 21.88 24.66
CA ILE A 438 -15.85 23.12 24.29
C ILE A 438 -15.88 23.22 22.77
#